data_d2fbce767b0da606c79df594a86350ed
#
_entry.id   d2fbce767b0da606c79df594a86350ed
#
_cell.length_a   1.000
_cell.length_b   1.000
_cell.length_c   1.000
_cell.angle_alpha   90.00
_cell.angle_beta   90.00
_cell.angle_gamma   90.00
#
_symmetry.space_group_name_H-M   'P 1'
#
loop_
_entity.id
_entity.type
_entity.pdbx_description
1 polymer ?
#
loop_
_entity_poly.entity_id
_entity_poly.type
_entity_poly.pdbx_seq_one_letter_code
_entity_poly.pdbx_strand_id
1 'polypeptide(L)'
;RLREEFYQMKGTGDVNVLPLYSSLPPRQQQRIFDPAPPKNRHGIPGRKIIISTNIAETSVTIDGIVYVIDAGLSKQKIYNPRLRMESLLVSEISKASSKQRAGRAGRTRPGKCFRLYTENSFKTLLQDNTYPEILRSNLSSVVLQLKKLGIDDIVHFDFMDPPAPETMMRALELLNYLGALDDEGELTDLGAKMAQIPLEPELAKMLLSSEKYKCVNEILTIVSLLSVPNLFMRPKDDVERADSAKSR
;
A
#
# COMPACT_ATOMS: atom_id res chain seq x y z
N ARG A 1 22.31 1.93 -13.21
CA ARG A 1 23.40 2.23 -12.29
C ARG A 1 23.93 0.95 -11.62
N LEU A 2 23.14 0.17 -10.80
CA LEU A 2 23.64 -1.07 -10.17
C LEU A 2 24.22 -2.08 -11.18
N ARG A 3 23.56 -2.29 -12.33
CA ARG A 3 24.09 -3.16 -13.39
C ARG A 3 25.42 -2.66 -13.91
N GLU A 4 25.57 -1.37 -14.17
CA GLU A 4 26.79 -0.72 -14.66
C GLU A 4 27.93 -0.88 -13.66
N GLU A 5 27.67 -0.62 -12.38
CA GLU A 5 28.67 -0.79 -11.31
C GLU A 5 29.13 -2.26 -11.19
N PHE A 6 28.19 -3.22 -11.28
CA PHE A 6 28.56 -4.64 -11.27
C PHE A 6 29.39 -5.06 -12.50
N TYR A 7 29.12 -4.50 -13.68
CA TYR A 7 29.96 -4.76 -14.89
C TYR A 7 31.39 -4.24 -14.74
N GLN A 8 31.57 -3.17 -13.98
CA GLN A 8 32.93 -2.61 -13.72
C GLN A 8 33.69 -3.40 -12.65
N MET A 9 32.99 -4.19 -11.81
CA MET A 9 33.65 -4.99 -10.79
C MET A 9 34.27 -6.25 -11.37
N LYS A 10 35.61 -6.34 -11.33
CA LYS A 10 36.33 -7.56 -11.73
C LYS A 10 35.96 -8.74 -10.84
N GLY A 11 35.72 -9.91 -11.41
CA GLY A 11 35.46 -11.15 -10.67
C GLY A 11 33.98 -11.32 -10.27
N THR A 12 33.06 -10.60 -10.88
CA THR A 12 31.62 -10.81 -10.71
C THR A 12 31.03 -11.64 -11.85
N GLY A 13 30.04 -12.50 -11.52
CA GLY A 13 29.25 -13.19 -12.51
C GLY A 13 28.10 -12.30 -13.05
N ASP A 14 27.29 -12.85 -13.93
CA ASP A 14 26.12 -12.15 -14.48
C ASP A 14 25.14 -11.71 -13.39
N VAL A 15 24.58 -10.51 -13.54
CA VAL A 15 23.70 -9.92 -12.55
C VAL A 15 22.31 -9.65 -13.13
N ASN A 16 21.28 -10.21 -12.49
CA ASN A 16 19.89 -9.93 -12.80
C ASN A 16 19.31 -9.01 -11.70
N VAL A 17 18.99 -7.76 -12.06
CA VAL A 17 18.39 -6.78 -11.14
C VAL A 17 16.91 -6.66 -11.48
N LEU A 18 16.05 -6.99 -10.52
CA LEU A 18 14.60 -7.07 -10.66
C LEU A 18 13.91 -6.11 -9.69
N PRO A 19 13.00 -5.26 -10.16
CA PRO A 19 12.15 -4.46 -9.29
C PRO A 19 10.96 -5.28 -8.77
N LEU A 20 10.49 -4.95 -7.56
CA LEU A 20 9.26 -5.51 -7.00
C LEU A 20 8.48 -4.44 -6.24
N TYR A 21 7.32 -4.05 -6.75
CA TYR A 21 6.39 -3.10 -6.13
C TYR A 21 4.95 -3.38 -6.63
N SER A 22 3.94 -2.93 -5.90
CA SER A 22 2.53 -3.30 -6.10
C SER A 22 1.97 -2.98 -7.50
N SER A 23 2.34 -1.82 -8.06
CA SER A 23 1.86 -1.39 -9.39
C SER A 23 2.66 -1.95 -10.57
N LEU A 24 3.63 -2.87 -10.32
CA LEU A 24 4.37 -3.53 -11.38
C LEU A 24 3.45 -4.53 -12.12
N PRO A 25 3.47 -4.60 -13.46
CA PRO A 25 2.68 -5.58 -14.20
C PRO A 25 2.93 -7.03 -13.73
N PRO A 26 1.90 -7.88 -13.63
CA PRO A 26 2.02 -9.26 -13.07
C PRO A 26 3.13 -10.09 -13.72
N ARG A 27 3.30 -10.01 -15.04
CA ARG A 27 4.38 -10.71 -15.77
C ARG A 27 5.78 -10.29 -15.30
N GLN A 28 5.95 -9.03 -14.96
CA GLN A 28 7.23 -8.52 -14.46
C GLN A 28 7.44 -8.90 -12.99
N GLN A 29 6.36 -8.95 -12.18
CA GLN A 29 6.41 -9.44 -10.82
C GLN A 29 6.83 -10.92 -10.77
N GLN A 30 6.32 -11.75 -11.67
CA GLN A 30 6.66 -13.18 -11.74
C GLN A 30 8.16 -13.44 -11.94
N ARG A 31 8.88 -12.52 -12.59
CA ARG A 31 10.32 -12.68 -12.82
C ARG A 31 11.18 -12.77 -11.55
N ILE A 32 10.66 -12.35 -10.40
CA ILE A 32 11.39 -12.51 -9.13
C ILE A 32 11.55 -13.98 -8.73
N PHE A 33 10.71 -14.88 -9.25
CA PHE A 33 10.79 -16.31 -8.98
C PHE A 33 11.77 -17.02 -9.92
N ASP A 34 12.20 -16.36 -11.01
CA ASP A 34 13.20 -16.93 -11.91
C ASP A 34 14.50 -17.23 -11.14
N PRO A 35 15.23 -18.28 -11.48
CA PRO A 35 16.51 -18.59 -10.87
C PRO A 35 17.53 -17.47 -11.10
N ALA A 36 18.56 -17.43 -10.28
CA ALA A 36 19.72 -16.56 -10.54
C ALA A 36 20.41 -16.98 -11.85
N PRO A 37 21.10 -16.06 -12.54
CA PRO A 37 21.86 -16.41 -13.72
C PRO A 37 22.86 -17.55 -13.43
N PRO A 38 23.14 -18.44 -14.40
CA PRO A 38 24.07 -19.55 -14.23
C PRO A 38 25.50 -19.05 -13.97
N LYS A 39 26.37 -19.97 -13.63
CA LYS A 39 27.81 -19.65 -13.52
C LYS A 39 28.37 -19.23 -14.89
N ASN A 40 29.18 -18.20 -14.88
CA ASN A 40 29.86 -17.74 -16.08
C ASN A 40 30.96 -18.74 -16.51
N ARG A 41 31.62 -18.47 -17.65
CA ARG A 41 32.71 -19.30 -18.19
C ARG A 41 33.89 -19.50 -17.23
N HIS A 42 34.05 -18.64 -16.24
CA HIS A 42 35.10 -18.72 -15.20
C HIS A 42 34.60 -19.39 -13.91
N GLY A 43 33.42 -20.02 -13.93
CA GLY A 43 32.83 -20.71 -12.76
C GLY A 43 32.24 -19.78 -11.70
N ILE A 44 32.22 -18.49 -11.93
CA ILE A 44 31.68 -17.49 -10.99
C ILE A 44 30.15 -17.52 -11.06
N PRO A 45 29.44 -17.71 -9.92
CA PRO A 45 27.98 -17.77 -9.91
C PRO A 45 27.35 -16.41 -10.24
N GLY A 46 26.26 -16.45 -11.02
CA GLY A 46 25.46 -15.27 -11.27
C GLY A 46 24.68 -14.84 -10.02
N ARG A 47 24.24 -13.61 -9.99
CA ARG A 47 23.51 -13.00 -8.86
C ARG A 47 22.15 -12.48 -9.28
N LYS A 48 21.14 -12.77 -8.46
CA LYS A 48 19.82 -12.15 -8.55
C LYS A 48 19.71 -11.11 -7.45
N ILE A 49 19.39 -9.88 -7.82
CA ILE A 49 19.18 -8.75 -6.91
C ILE A 49 17.75 -8.27 -7.08
N ILE A 50 16.98 -8.26 -6.00
CA ILE A 50 15.59 -7.78 -6.00
C ILE A 50 15.53 -6.49 -5.20
N ILE A 51 15.06 -5.43 -5.86
CA ILE A 51 14.83 -4.13 -5.23
C ILE A 51 13.33 -3.99 -5.02
N SER A 52 12.93 -4.04 -3.75
CA SER A 52 11.53 -4.11 -3.37
C SER A 52 11.10 -3.00 -2.43
N THR A 53 9.82 -2.65 -2.50
CA THR A 53 9.10 -1.96 -1.43
C THR A 53 8.79 -2.95 -0.30
N ASN A 54 8.02 -2.52 0.69
CA ASN A 54 7.56 -3.39 1.80
C ASN A 54 6.69 -4.58 1.36
N ILE A 55 6.28 -4.68 0.11
CA ILE A 55 5.54 -5.85 -0.42
C ILE A 55 6.31 -7.17 -0.21
N ALA A 56 7.64 -7.14 -0.25
CA ALA A 56 8.46 -8.32 0.01
C ALA A 56 8.60 -8.67 1.50
N GLU A 57 8.14 -7.81 2.39
CA GLU A 57 8.25 -8.01 3.83
C GLU A 57 7.33 -9.14 4.31
N THR A 58 6.09 -9.21 3.81
CA THR A 58 5.07 -10.16 4.25
C THR A 58 4.45 -10.96 3.10
N SER A 59 4.15 -10.32 1.98
CA SER A 59 3.21 -10.83 0.97
C SER A 59 3.80 -11.84 0.00
N VAL A 60 5.13 -11.90 -0.15
CA VAL A 60 5.79 -12.73 -1.15
C VAL A 60 6.92 -13.54 -0.54
N THR A 61 6.91 -14.86 -0.81
CA THR A 61 8.04 -15.73 -0.47
C THR A 61 8.90 -15.95 -1.71
N ILE A 62 10.15 -15.52 -1.64
CA ILE A 62 11.11 -15.68 -2.74
C ILE A 62 12.21 -16.63 -2.29
N ASP A 63 12.32 -17.76 -2.97
CA ASP A 63 13.32 -18.75 -2.66
C ASP A 63 14.73 -18.29 -3.04
N GLY A 64 15.70 -18.77 -2.28
CA GLY A 64 17.13 -18.53 -2.54
C GLY A 64 17.65 -17.16 -2.11
N ILE A 65 16.87 -16.34 -1.41
CA ILE A 65 17.35 -15.09 -0.82
C ILE A 65 18.25 -15.41 0.38
N VAL A 66 19.50 -15.00 0.31
CA VAL A 66 20.55 -15.24 1.33
C VAL A 66 20.93 -13.94 2.03
N TYR A 67 20.86 -12.83 1.30
CA TYR A 67 21.23 -11.52 1.82
C TYR A 67 20.05 -10.57 1.73
N VAL A 68 19.81 -9.85 2.83
CA VAL A 68 18.86 -8.74 2.89
C VAL A 68 19.62 -7.46 3.20
N ILE A 69 19.34 -6.39 2.51
CA ILE A 69 19.82 -5.05 2.80
C ILE A 69 18.59 -4.24 3.21
N ASP A 70 18.53 -3.81 4.47
CA ASP A 70 17.40 -3.10 5.04
C ASP A 70 17.75 -1.65 5.33
N ALA A 71 17.09 -0.73 4.60
CA ALA A 71 17.28 0.71 4.77
C ALA A 71 16.58 1.28 6.03
N GLY A 72 15.74 0.51 6.71
CA GLY A 72 15.02 0.97 7.89
C GLY A 72 13.84 1.90 7.60
N LEU A 73 13.46 2.07 6.33
CA LEU A 73 12.43 3.01 5.90
C LEU A 73 11.32 2.30 5.12
N SER A 74 10.10 2.86 5.22
CA SER A 74 8.95 2.49 4.39
C SER A 74 8.09 3.69 4.09
N LYS A 75 7.34 3.62 2.98
CA LYS A 75 6.23 4.56 2.76
C LYS A 75 5.02 4.05 3.52
N GLN A 76 4.48 4.90 4.38
CA GLN A 76 3.29 4.61 5.19
C GLN A 76 2.17 5.58 4.85
N LYS A 77 0.96 5.04 4.71
CA LYS A 77 -0.26 5.81 4.53
C LYS A 77 -0.66 6.38 5.89
N ILE A 78 -0.87 7.69 5.95
CA ILE A 78 -1.31 8.40 7.15
C ILE A 78 -2.50 9.29 6.75
N TYR A 79 -3.58 9.17 7.48
CA TYR A 79 -4.75 10.03 7.36
C TYR A 79 -4.66 11.21 8.34
N ASN A 80 -4.86 12.41 7.82
CA ASN A 80 -4.99 13.62 8.64
C ASN A 80 -6.48 14.00 8.75
N PRO A 81 -7.14 13.78 9.91
CA PRO A 81 -8.57 14.03 10.06
C PRO A 81 -8.94 15.51 9.95
N ARG A 82 -8.02 16.44 10.28
CA ARG A 82 -8.26 17.89 10.17
C ARG A 82 -8.29 18.36 8.72
N LEU A 83 -7.37 17.84 7.90
CA LEU A 83 -7.29 18.18 6.48
C LEU A 83 -8.16 17.27 5.60
N ARG A 84 -8.72 16.20 6.15
CA ARG A 84 -9.43 15.12 5.43
C ARG A 84 -8.62 14.56 4.27
N MET A 85 -7.30 14.47 4.45
CA MET A 85 -6.37 14.05 3.42
C MET A 85 -5.56 12.84 3.87
N GLU A 86 -5.37 11.91 2.94
CA GLU A 86 -4.42 10.83 3.08
C GLU A 86 -3.08 11.24 2.45
N SER A 87 -2.01 10.95 3.15
CA SER A 87 -0.65 11.22 2.69
C SER A 87 0.19 9.96 2.76
N LEU A 88 1.06 9.77 1.77
CA LEU A 88 2.02 8.67 1.76
C LEU A 88 3.39 9.23 2.15
N LEU A 89 3.77 9.06 3.41
CA LEU A 89 5.01 9.58 3.96
C LEU A 89 6.05 8.50 4.13
N VAL A 90 7.32 8.87 3.92
CA VAL A 90 8.45 8.00 4.25
C VAL A 90 8.75 8.14 5.73
N SER A 91 8.71 7.02 6.45
CA SER A 91 9.00 6.96 7.89
C SER A 91 9.83 5.73 8.22
N GLU A 92 10.38 5.71 9.42
CA GLU A 92 11.06 4.55 9.97
C GLU A 92 10.09 3.37 10.10
N ILE A 93 10.64 2.16 9.95
CA ILE A 93 9.90 0.92 10.17
C ILE A 93 9.87 0.57 11.66
N SER A 94 9.00 -0.37 12.02
CA SER A 94 9.00 -0.96 13.36
C SER A 94 10.11 -2.02 13.53
N LYS A 95 10.42 -2.35 14.79
CA LYS A 95 11.32 -3.48 15.12
C LYS A 95 10.75 -4.80 14.60
N ALA A 96 9.42 -4.98 14.65
CA ALA A 96 8.75 -6.14 14.09
C ALA A 96 8.99 -6.24 12.58
N SER A 97 8.78 -5.16 11.82
CA SER A 97 9.07 -5.09 10.38
C SER A 97 10.54 -5.39 10.09
N SER A 98 11.47 -4.82 10.86
CA SER A 98 12.90 -5.09 10.73
C SER A 98 13.22 -6.58 10.90
N LYS A 99 12.61 -7.25 11.88
CA LYS A 99 12.75 -8.70 12.10
C LYS A 99 12.15 -9.51 10.94
N GLN A 100 10.99 -9.11 10.43
CA GLN A 100 10.35 -9.76 9.27
C GLN A 100 11.21 -9.64 8.03
N ARG A 101 11.78 -8.45 7.73
CA ARG A 101 12.72 -8.26 6.62
C ARG A 101 13.96 -9.12 6.76
N ALA A 102 14.57 -9.16 7.93
CA ALA A 102 15.72 -10.02 8.22
C ALA A 102 15.38 -11.50 8.00
N GLY A 103 14.18 -11.94 8.40
CA GLY A 103 13.69 -13.31 8.20
C GLY A 103 13.55 -13.74 6.73
N ARG A 104 13.57 -12.82 5.78
CA ARG A 104 13.60 -13.17 4.34
C ARG A 104 14.91 -13.85 3.92
N ALA A 105 16.03 -13.53 4.58
CA ALA A 105 17.33 -14.12 4.30
C ALA A 105 17.53 -15.56 4.83
N GLY A 106 16.67 -16.04 5.72
CA GLY A 106 16.89 -17.30 6.45
C GLY A 106 15.97 -18.45 6.06
N ARG A 107 15.22 -18.38 4.95
CA ARG A 107 14.17 -19.37 4.67
C ARG A 107 14.68 -20.69 4.11
N THR A 108 15.55 -20.63 3.11
CA THR A 108 16.05 -21.86 2.42
C THR A 108 17.42 -22.29 2.87
N ARG A 109 18.21 -21.37 3.43
CA ARG A 109 19.54 -21.62 3.99
C ARG A 109 19.96 -20.46 4.89
N PRO A 110 20.97 -20.62 5.77
CA PRO A 110 21.48 -19.53 6.60
C PRO A 110 21.82 -18.31 5.76
N GLY A 111 21.37 -17.14 6.17
CA GLY A 111 21.57 -15.88 5.48
C GLY A 111 21.98 -14.76 6.42
N LYS A 112 22.21 -13.57 5.86
CA LYS A 112 22.59 -12.36 6.60
C LYS A 112 21.69 -11.19 6.23
N CYS A 113 21.36 -10.36 7.22
CA CYS A 113 20.70 -9.09 7.03
C CYS A 113 21.68 -7.96 7.38
N PHE A 114 21.86 -7.04 6.43
CA PHE A 114 22.66 -5.83 6.59
C PHE A 114 21.71 -4.66 6.78
N ARG A 115 21.67 -4.11 7.99
CA ARG A 115 20.88 -2.93 8.32
C ARG A 115 21.71 -1.68 8.03
N LEU A 116 21.13 -0.72 7.32
CA LEU A 116 21.76 0.55 6.99
C LEU A 116 21.48 1.64 8.05
N TYR A 117 21.21 1.23 9.26
CA TYR A 117 20.99 2.05 10.44
C TYR A 117 21.69 1.44 11.65
N THR A 118 21.97 2.27 12.65
CA THR A 118 22.75 1.85 13.83
C THR A 118 21.93 1.01 14.79
N GLU A 119 22.61 0.23 15.63
CA GLU A 119 21.95 -0.49 16.73
C GLU A 119 21.26 0.46 17.70
N ASN A 120 21.86 1.63 17.94
CA ASN A 120 21.25 2.66 18.76
C ASN A 120 19.92 3.15 18.14
N SER A 121 19.91 3.47 16.85
CA SER A 121 18.67 3.85 16.15
C SER A 121 17.61 2.74 16.23
N PHE A 122 18.00 1.47 16.08
CA PHE A 122 17.09 0.34 16.22
C PHE A 122 16.46 0.30 17.63
N LYS A 123 17.23 0.57 18.69
CA LYS A 123 16.77 0.50 20.08
C LYS A 123 15.92 1.70 20.49
N THR A 124 16.29 2.90 20.04
CA THR A 124 15.73 4.16 20.54
C THR A 124 14.71 4.82 19.62
N LEU A 125 14.83 4.67 18.30
CA LEU A 125 13.95 5.34 17.35
C LEU A 125 12.84 4.43 16.80
N LEU A 126 13.12 3.14 16.60
CA LEU A 126 12.13 2.24 16.05
C LEU A 126 11.11 1.81 17.11
N GLN A 127 9.85 2.00 16.80
CA GLN A 127 8.74 1.47 17.60
C GLN A 127 8.72 -0.06 17.56
N ASP A 128 8.19 -0.71 18.58
CA ASP A 128 8.14 -2.18 18.62
C ASP A 128 7.27 -2.76 17.50
N ASN A 129 6.08 -2.18 17.26
CA ASN A 129 5.15 -2.56 16.21
C ASN A 129 4.73 -1.35 15.36
N THR A 130 4.33 -1.59 14.12
CA THR A 130 3.69 -0.58 13.29
C THR A 130 2.27 -0.35 13.79
N TYR A 131 1.83 0.91 13.84
CA TYR A 131 0.44 1.22 14.19
C TYR A 131 -0.53 0.47 13.26
N PRO A 132 -1.58 -0.15 13.82
CA PRO A 132 -2.66 -0.76 13.05
C PRO A 132 -3.25 0.22 12.03
N GLU A 133 -3.77 -0.33 10.94
CA GLU A 133 -4.32 0.51 9.86
C GLU A 133 -5.50 1.36 10.32
N ILE A 134 -6.32 0.84 11.23
CA ILE A 134 -7.45 1.56 11.81
C ILE A 134 -7.06 2.89 12.50
N LEU A 135 -5.84 2.98 13.03
CA LEU A 135 -5.34 4.20 13.68
C LEU A 135 -4.80 5.26 12.71
N ARG A 136 -4.71 4.95 11.41
CA ARG A 136 -4.07 5.82 10.41
C ARG A 136 -4.84 5.91 9.08
N SER A 137 -6.08 5.45 9.05
CA SER A 137 -6.97 5.46 7.87
C SER A 137 -8.21 6.32 8.11
N ASN A 138 -8.87 6.72 7.03
CA ASN A 138 -10.23 7.26 7.11
C ASN A 138 -11.19 6.15 7.56
N LEU A 139 -12.05 6.46 8.52
CA LEU A 139 -12.96 5.47 9.12
C LEU A 139 -14.37 5.51 8.55
N SER A 140 -14.69 6.42 7.63
CA SER A 140 -16.06 6.62 7.14
C SER A 140 -16.66 5.34 6.55
N SER A 141 -15.87 4.62 5.74
CA SER A 141 -16.31 3.35 5.15
C SER A 141 -16.50 2.25 6.21
N VAL A 142 -15.61 2.21 7.23
CA VAL A 142 -15.71 1.25 8.33
C VAL A 142 -16.95 1.52 9.17
N VAL A 143 -17.17 2.78 9.57
CA VAL A 143 -18.34 3.21 10.34
C VAL A 143 -19.65 2.86 9.61
N LEU A 144 -19.70 3.17 8.31
CA LEU A 144 -20.89 2.86 7.48
C LEU A 144 -21.17 1.35 7.43
N GLN A 145 -20.13 0.52 7.33
CA GLN A 145 -20.29 -0.94 7.34
C GLN A 145 -20.72 -1.46 8.72
N LEU A 146 -20.17 -0.92 9.81
CA LEU A 146 -20.58 -1.31 11.17
C LEU A 146 -22.05 -0.98 11.41
N LYS A 147 -22.51 0.21 11.05
CA LYS A 147 -23.93 0.60 11.12
C LYS A 147 -24.82 -0.33 10.30
N LYS A 148 -24.40 -0.69 9.08
CA LYS A 148 -25.11 -1.67 8.24
C LYS A 148 -25.24 -3.05 8.90
N LEU A 149 -24.26 -3.45 9.71
CA LEU A 149 -24.27 -4.70 10.46
C LEU A 149 -25.15 -4.63 11.74
N GLY A 150 -25.79 -3.47 12.01
CA GLY A 150 -26.63 -3.26 13.20
C GLY A 150 -25.82 -2.92 14.46
N ILE A 151 -24.61 -2.44 14.29
CA ILE A 151 -23.78 -1.95 15.41
C ILE A 151 -24.04 -0.45 15.54
N ASP A 152 -24.95 -0.08 16.44
CA ASP A 152 -25.40 1.30 16.60
C ASP A 152 -24.46 2.11 17.48
N ASP A 153 -23.97 1.54 18.57
CA ASP A 153 -23.02 2.20 19.46
C ASP A 153 -21.58 1.93 19.04
N ILE A 154 -21.11 2.71 18.07
CA ILE A 154 -19.74 2.58 17.55
C ILE A 154 -18.72 3.20 18.53
N VAL A 155 -19.14 4.14 19.36
CA VAL A 155 -18.25 4.83 20.30
C VAL A 155 -17.77 3.88 21.39
N HIS A 156 -18.64 2.99 21.87
CA HIS A 156 -18.33 1.98 22.86
C HIS A 156 -18.06 0.59 22.26
N PHE A 157 -17.95 0.51 20.93
CA PHE A 157 -17.59 -0.74 20.27
C PHE A 157 -16.19 -1.17 20.70
N ASP A 158 -16.03 -2.45 21.07
CA ASP A 158 -14.78 -3.03 21.55
C ASP A 158 -13.79 -3.28 20.41
N PHE A 159 -13.17 -2.21 19.95
CA PHE A 159 -12.07 -2.31 18.99
C PHE A 159 -10.81 -2.88 19.67
N MET A 160 -10.11 -3.79 19.00
CA MET A 160 -8.81 -4.28 19.48
C MET A 160 -7.81 -3.14 19.71
N ASP A 161 -7.78 -2.16 18.79
CA ASP A 161 -7.02 -0.93 18.90
C ASP A 161 -7.99 0.23 18.61
N PRO A 162 -8.52 0.90 19.65
CA PRO A 162 -9.53 1.94 19.45
C PRO A 162 -8.95 3.14 18.70
N PRO A 163 -9.63 3.62 17.65
CA PRO A 163 -9.22 4.81 16.92
C PRO A 163 -9.34 6.07 17.77
N ALA A 164 -8.59 7.11 17.39
CA ALA A 164 -8.69 8.40 18.08
C ALA A 164 -10.13 8.94 17.99
N PRO A 165 -10.71 9.45 19.09
CA PRO A 165 -12.08 10.00 19.11
C PRO A 165 -12.31 11.06 18.02
N GLU A 166 -11.32 11.93 17.74
CA GLU A 166 -11.42 12.93 16.68
C GLU A 166 -11.62 12.28 15.29
N THR A 167 -10.93 11.17 15.00
CA THR A 167 -11.07 10.47 13.71
C THR A 167 -12.45 9.83 13.59
N MET A 168 -12.97 9.25 14.69
CA MET A 168 -14.31 8.68 14.73
C MET A 168 -15.39 9.73 14.55
N MET A 169 -15.29 10.85 15.28
CA MET A 169 -16.21 11.97 15.14
C MET A 169 -16.24 12.53 13.72
N ARG A 170 -15.09 12.69 13.08
CA ARG A 170 -15.00 13.16 11.68
C ARG A 170 -15.65 12.19 10.70
N ALA A 171 -15.54 10.88 10.95
CA ALA A 171 -16.21 9.88 10.13
C ALA A 171 -17.75 9.96 10.27
N LEU A 172 -18.25 10.08 11.49
CA LEU A 172 -19.68 10.27 11.76
C LEU A 172 -20.22 11.57 11.16
N GLU A 173 -19.54 12.69 11.36
CA GLU A 173 -19.90 13.98 10.75
C GLU A 173 -19.98 13.88 9.22
N LEU A 174 -19.00 13.26 8.59
CA LEU A 174 -18.98 13.11 7.13
C LEU A 174 -20.18 12.28 6.66
N LEU A 175 -20.48 11.17 7.32
CA LEU A 175 -21.61 10.31 6.96
C LEU A 175 -22.96 11.01 7.16
N ASN A 176 -23.08 11.84 8.20
CA ASN A 176 -24.25 12.69 8.41
C ASN A 176 -24.38 13.73 7.29
N TYR A 177 -23.31 14.48 6.93
CA TYR A 177 -23.34 15.42 5.80
C TYR A 177 -23.70 14.77 4.47
N LEU A 178 -23.31 13.52 4.26
CA LEU A 178 -23.69 12.76 3.07
C LEU A 178 -25.15 12.27 3.15
N GLY A 179 -25.81 12.38 4.31
CA GLY A 179 -27.14 11.86 4.57
C GLY A 179 -27.17 10.32 4.68
N ALA A 180 -26.02 9.71 4.93
CA ALA A 180 -25.93 8.27 5.19
C ALA A 180 -26.35 7.92 6.63
N LEU A 181 -26.15 8.85 7.56
CA LEU A 181 -26.66 8.83 8.91
C LEU A 181 -27.56 10.06 9.12
N ASP A 182 -28.54 9.92 9.98
CA ASP A 182 -29.36 11.03 10.45
C ASP A 182 -28.69 11.81 11.60
N ASP A 183 -29.39 12.76 12.19
CA ASP A 183 -28.88 13.60 13.28
C ASP A 183 -28.72 12.82 14.60
N GLU A 184 -29.44 11.72 14.76
CA GLU A 184 -29.34 10.79 15.87
C GLU A 184 -28.22 9.77 15.67
N GLY A 185 -27.61 9.76 14.48
CA GLY A 185 -26.51 8.85 14.09
C GLY A 185 -26.99 7.47 13.60
N GLU A 186 -28.31 7.34 13.31
CA GLU A 186 -28.87 6.10 12.79
C GLU A 186 -28.72 5.98 11.26
N LEU A 187 -28.68 4.74 10.77
CA LEU A 187 -28.49 4.46 9.35
C LEU A 187 -29.74 4.80 8.55
N THR A 188 -29.64 5.70 7.59
CA THR A 188 -30.71 6.05 6.66
C THR A 188 -30.86 5.02 5.53
N ASP A 189 -32.00 5.04 4.82
CA ASP A 189 -32.20 4.24 3.60
C ASP A 189 -31.12 4.52 2.54
N LEU A 190 -30.68 5.76 2.47
CA LEU A 190 -29.60 6.17 1.57
C LEU A 190 -28.27 5.58 2.04
N GLY A 191 -27.98 5.63 3.34
CA GLY A 191 -26.79 5.02 3.92
C GLY A 191 -26.74 3.51 3.70
N ALA A 192 -27.90 2.84 3.86
CA ALA A 192 -27.99 1.42 3.58
C ALA A 192 -27.68 1.06 2.11
N LYS A 193 -28.11 1.90 1.16
CA LYS A 193 -27.77 1.75 -0.26
C LYS A 193 -26.28 2.05 -0.53
N MET A 194 -25.74 3.13 0.06
CA MET A 194 -24.33 3.47 -0.06
C MET A 194 -23.44 2.33 0.43
N ALA A 195 -23.79 1.71 1.55
CA ALA A 195 -23.04 0.59 2.13
C ALA A 195 -23.06 -0.71 1.30
N GLN A 196 -23.90 -0.80 0.27
CA GLN A 196 -23.92 -1.94 -0.66
C GLN A 196 -22.94 -1.76 -1.83
N ILE A 197 -22.49 -0.53 -2.06
CA ILE A 197 -21.61 -0.20 -3.18
C ILE A 197 -20.15 -0.24 -2.67
N PRO A 198 -19.24 -1.00 -3.31
CA PRO A 198 -17.85 -1.12 -2.87
C PRO A 198 -17.03 0.12 -3.26
N LEU A 199 -17.47 1.27 -2.79
CA LEU A 199 -16.86 2.59 -3.04
C LEU A 199 -16.73 3.35 -1.72
N GLU A 200 -15.85 4.34 -1.69
CA GLU A 200 -15.84 5.34 -0.62
C GLU A 200 -17.20 6.06 -0.52
N PRO A 201 -17.66 6.43 0.69
CA PRO A 201 -19.01 6.98 0.88
C PRO A 201 -19.35 8.17 -0.01
N GLU A 202 -18.38 9.07 -0.25
CA GLU A 202 -18.56 10.23 -1.12
C GLU A 202 -18.86 9.82 -2.58
N LEU A 203 -18.12 8.83 -3.08
CA LEU A 203 -18.30 8.31 -4.45
C LEU A 203 -19.61 7.54 -4.57
N ALA A 204 -19.96 6.76 -3.55
CA ALA A 204 -21.23 6.05 -3.48
C ALA A 204 -22.42 7.03 -3.49
N LYS A 205 -22.34 8.09 -2.70
CA LYS A 205 -23.34 9.17 -2.69
C LYS A 205 -23.46 9.85 -4.05
N MET A 206 -22.31 10.18 -4.67
CA MET A 206 -22.30 10.81 -5.99
C MET A 206 -22.97 9.93 -7.04
N LEU A 207 -22.69 8.64 -7.04
CA LEU A 207 -23.30 7.68 -7.95
C LEU A 207 -24.82 7.55 -7.72
N LEU A 208 -25.27 7.39 -6.49
CA LEU A 208 -26.71 7.31 -6.18
C LEU A 208 -27.46 8.62 -6.52
N SER A 209 -26.81 9.77 -6.34
CA SER A 209 -27.42 11.07 -6.67
C SER A 209 -27.52 11.31 -8.17
N SER A 210 -26.69 10.64 -8.99
CA SER A 210 -26.66 10.85 -10.45
C SER A 210 -27.96 10.51 -11.16
N GLU A 211 -28.76 9.61 -10.60
CA GLU A 211 -30.07 9.24 -11.11
C GLU A 211 -31.02 10.47 -11.10
N LYS A 212 -31.03 11.20 -9.96
CA LYS A 212 -31.84 12.43 -9.80
C LYS A 212 -31.47 13.51 -10.84
N TYR A 213 -30.18 13.59 -11.18
CA TYR A 213 -29.66 14.59 -12.13
C TYR A 213 -29.57 14.08 -13.57
N LYS A 214 -30.02 12.83 -13.83
CA LYS A 214 -30.03 12.20 -15.18
C LYS A 214 -28.65 12.14 -15.84
N CYS A 215 -27.56 11.95 -15.06
CA CYS A 215 -26.19 11.89 -15.53
C CYS A 215 -25.46 10.60 -15.05
N VAL A 216 -26.18 9.48 -15.04
CA VAL A 216 -25.67 8.21 -14.49
C VAL A 216 -24.44 7.72 -15.25
N ASN A 217 -24.45 7.79 -16.59
CA ASN A 217 -23.34 7.29 -17.41
C ASN A 217 -22.05 8.09 -17.22
N GLU A 218 -22.18 9.41 -17.14
CA GLU A 218 -21.05 10.32 -16.89
C GLU A 218 -20.45 10.07 -15.51
N ILE A 219 -21.31 10.02 -14.50
CA ILE A 219 -20.87 9.79 -13.11
C ILE A 219 -20.28 8.38 -12.94
N LEU A 220 -20.88 7.35 -13.55
CA LEU A 220 -20.33 6.00 -13.52
C LEU A 220 -18.92 5.97 -14.13
N THR A 221 -18.72 6.66 -15.24
CA THR A 221 -17.40 6.80 -15.87
C THR A 221 -16.41 7.48 -14.94
N ILE A 222 -16.78 8.62 -14.35
CA ILE A 222 -15.93 9.38 -13.43
C ILE A 222 -15.57 8.52 -12.18
N VAL A 223 -16.56 7.91 -11.55
CA VAL A 223 -16.35 7.08 -10.35
C VAL A 223 -15.45 5.90 -10.67
N SER A 224 -15.67 5.22 -11.80
CA SER A 224 -14.81 4.11 -12.24
C SER A 224 -13.36 4.55 -12.44
N LEU A 225 -13.15 5.72 -13.04
CA LEU A 225 -11.83 6.30 -13.23
C LEU A 225 -11.16 6.67 -11.90
N LEU A 226 -11.90 7.25 -10.94
CA LEU A 226 -11.39 7.60 -9.62
C LEU A 226 -11.07 6.38 -8.75
N SER A 227 -11.72 5.25 -9.01
CA SER A 227 -11.49 4.00 -8.28
C SER A 227 -10.24 3.25 -8.73
N VAL A 228 -9.63 3.64 -9.86
CA VAL A 228 -8.43 3.00 -10.40
C VAL A 228 -7.19 3.82 -10.02
N PRO A 229 -6.24 3.26 -9.27
CA PRO A 229 -4.98 3.95 -9.02
C PRO A 229 -4.18 4.05 -10.32
N ASN A 230 -3.70 5.23 -10.69
CA ASN A 230 -2.85 5.49 -11.86
C ASN A 230 -3.50 5.22 -13.23
N LEU A 231 -4.49 6.02 -13.61
CA LEU A 231 -5.07 6.03 -14.95
C LEU A 231 -4.04 6.26 -16.05
N PHE A 232 -3.12 7.18 -15.80
CA PHE A 232 -2.10 7.57 -16.76
C PHE A 232 -0.77 6.90 -16.43
N MET A 233 -0.58 5.71 -16.98
CA MET A 233 0.70 5.04 -16.88
C MET A 233 1.72 5.74 -17.80
N ARG A 234 2.90 6.05 -17.25
CA ARG A 234 4.03 6.64 -17.98
C ARG A 234 5.23 5.68 -17.93
N PRO A 235 5.27 4.66 -18.82
CA PRO A 235 6.36 3.70 -18.86
C PRO A 235 7.67 4.40 -19.16
N LYS A 236 8.75 4.02 -18.49
CA LYS A 236 10.06 4.63 -18.71
C LYS A 236 10.60 4.38 -20.13
N ASP A 237 10.19 3.28 -20.73
CA ASP A 237 10.66 2.85 -22.04
C ASP A 237 9.83 3.44 -23.21
N ASP A 238 8.72 4.16 -22.91
CA ASP A 238 7.79 4.69 -23.92
C ASP A 238 7.11 6.00 -23.46
N VAL A 239 7.94 6.90 -22.91
CA VAL A 239 7.49 8.17 -22.29
C VAL A 239 6.80 9.09 -23.28
N GLU A 240 7.40 9.26 -24.47
CA GLU A 240 6.89 10.16 -25.50
C GLU A 240 5.51 9.74 -26.02
N ARG A 241 5.31 8.44 -26.20
CA ARG A 241 4.03 7.88 -26.62
C ARG A 241 2.95 8.00 -25.54
N ALA A 242 3.33 7.80 -24.27
CA ALA A 242 2.42 8.00 -23.15
C ALA A 242 2.00 9.48 -23.02
N ASP A 243 2.94 10.42 -23.15
CA ASP A 243 2.67 11.86 -23.11
C ASP A 243 1.81 12.31 -24.29
N SER A 244 2.07 11.78 -25.49
CA SER A 244 1.26 12.04 -26.69
C SER A 244 -0.17 11.49 -26.57
N ALA A 245 -0.34 10.31 -25.97
CA ALA A 245 -1.66 9.73 -25.73
C ALA A 245 -2.47 10.50 -24.68
N LYS A 246 -1.80 11.10 -23.69
CA LYS A 246 -2.43 11.93 -22.66
C LYS A 246 -2.87 13.31 -23.18
N SER A 247 -2.18 13.84 -24.18
CA SER A 247 -2.47 15.17 -24.77
C SER A 247 -3.57 15.16 -25.83
N ARG A 248 -4.08 13.99 -26.20
CA ARG A 248 -5.25 13.80 -27.09
C ARG A 248 -6.53 13.76 -26.28
#